data_7a40ac50fcb0a616698d523e781a4e17
#
_entry.id   7a40ac50fcb0a616698d523e781a4e17
#
_cell.length_a   1.000
_cell.length_b   1.000
_cell.length_c   1.000
_cell.angle_alpha   90.00
_cell.angle_beta   90.00
_cell.angle_gamma   90.00
#
_symmetry.space_group_name_H-M   'P 1'
#
loop_
_entity.id
_entity.type
_entity.pdbx_description
1 polymer ?
#
loop_
_entity_poly.entity_id
_entity_poly.type
_entity_poly.pdbx_seq_one_letter_code
_entity_poly.pdbx_strand_id
1 'polypeptide(L)' 'MILKYMEKIIIIGAGPAGISAALYAARANMDPLVINNGIGALEKAEKIENYYGMEHPVSGKELFETGLAQAKALGVR' A
#
# COMPACT_ATOMS: atom_id res chain seq x y z
N MET A 1 21.24 9.98 -23.62
CA MET A 1 20.73 9.96 -22.23
C MET A 1 19.23 10.18 -22.23
N ILE A 2 18.51 9.34 -21.54
CA ILE A 2 17.06 9.47 -21.42
C ILE A 2 16.73 10.06 -20.07
N LEU A 3 16.09 11.22 -20.09
CA LEU A 3 15.59 11.84 -18.87
C LEU A 3 14.22 11.29 -18.58
N LYS A 4 14.08 10.64 -17.44
CA LYS A 4 12.78 10.18 -16.96
C LYS A 4 12.23 11.19 -15.98
N TYR A 5 11.08 11.72 -16.29
CA TYR A 5 10.35 12.56 -15.36
C TYR A 5 9.44 11.66 -14.53
N MET A 6 9.61 11.73 -13.24
CA MET A 6 8.74 11.00 -12.31
C MET A 6 7.69 11.99 -11.82
N GLU A 7 6.45 11.65 -12.05
CA GLU A 7 5.35 12.42 -11.48
C GLU A 7 5.22 12.10 -10.00
N LYS A 8 5.03 13.13 -9.21
CA LYS A 8 4.83 12.96 -7.77
C LYS A 8 3.35 12.83 -7.48
N ILE A 9 3.03 11.83 -6.70
CA ILE A 9 1.66 11.57 -6.26
C ILE A 9 1.65 11.47 -4.75
N ILE A 10 0.71 12.15 -4.13
CA ILE A 10 0.51 12.07 -2.68
C ILE A 10 -0.76 11.27 -2.44
N ILE A 11 -0.62 10.18 -1.70
CA ILE A 11 -1.73 9.31 -1.35
C ILE A 11 -1.99 9.46 0.14
N ILE A 12 -3.20 9.85 0.50
CA ILE A 12 -3.58 10.02 1.88
C ILE A 12 -4.33 8.78 2.33
N GLY A 13 -3.73 8.06 3.27
CA GLY A 13 -4.27 6.82 3.79
C GLY A 13 -3.48 5.61 3.32
N ALA A 14 -3.11 4.76 4.28
CA ALA A 14 -2.34 3.55 4.02
C ALA A 14 -3.17 2.28 4.17
N GLY A 15 -4.48 2.38 3.99
CA GLY A 15 -5.34 1.21 3.92
C GLY A 15 -5.15 0.45 2.62
N PRO A 16 -5.91 -0.62 2.38
CA PRO A 16 -5.72 -1.45 1.19
C PRO A 16 -5.82 -0.65 -0.11
N ALA A 17 -6.76 0.29 -0.21
CA ALA A 17 -6.91 1.10 -1.42
C ALA A 17 -5.70 2.00 -1.65
N GLY A 18 -5.24 2.69 -0.60
CA GLY A 18 -4.10 3.61 -0.71
C GLY A 18 -2.81 2.88 -1.05
N ILE A 19 -2.55 1.76 -0.38
CA ILE A 19 -1.36 0.95 -0.65
C ILE A 19 -1.44 0.34 -2.06
N SER A 20 -2.60 -0.15 -2.49
CA SER A 20 -2.76 -0.67 -3.84
C SER A 20 -2.46 0.41 -4.88
N ALA A 21 -2.98 1.62 -4.68
CA ALA A 21 -2.69 2.74 -5.58
C ALA A 21 -1.19 3.05 -5.61
N ALA A 22 -0.52 3.01 -4.46
CA ALA A 22 0.90 3.28 -4.37
C ALA A 22 1.73 2.23 -5.12
N LEU A 23 1.35 0.96 -5.05
CA LEU A 23 2.04 -0.11 -5.75
C LEU A 23 1.95 0.10 -7.27
N TYR A 24 0.77 0.43 -7.77
CA TYR A 24 0.60 0.73 -9.19
C TYR A 24 1.38 1.96 -9.61
N ALA A 25 1.35 3.01 -8.80
CA ALA A 25 2.08 4.24 -9.10
C ALA A 25 3.59 3.98 -9.15
N ALA A 26 4.13 3.21 -8.21
CA ALA A 26 5.54 2.88 -8.19
C ALA A 26 5.95 2.09 -9.42
N ARG A 27 5.12 1.14 -9.85
CA ARG A 27 5.41 0.34 -11.04
C ARG A 27 5.31 1.17 -12.33
N ALA A 28 4.56 2.26 -12.30
CA ALA A 28 4.45 3.17 -13.44
C ALA A 28 5.55 4.24 -13.45
N ASN A 29 6.59 4.07 -12.63
CA ASN A 29 7.69 5.02 -12.50
C ASN A 29 7.26 6.39 -11.99
N MET A 30 6.20 6.43 -11.22
CA MET A 30 5.82 7.61 -10.47
C MET A 30 6.54 7.61 -9.13
N ASP A 31 6.50 8.74 -8.44
CA ASP A 31 7.12 8.87 -7.12
C ASP A 31 6.02 9.05 -6.06
N PRO A 32 5.40 7.94 -5.62
CA PRO A 32 4.32 8.05 -4.65
C PRO A 32 4.82 8.28 -3.24
N LEU A 33 4.12 9.16 -2.54
CA LEU A 33 4.28 9.38 -1.11
C LEU A 33 2.98 9.02 -0.44
N VAL A 34 3.03 8.10 0.51
CA VAL A 34 1.86 7.70 1.27
C VAL A 34 1.91 8.37 2.64
N ILE A 35 0.85 9.07 2.99
CA ILE A 35 0.70 9.68 4.30
C ILE A 35 -0.28 8.83 5.09
N ASN A 36 0.17 8.30 6.21
CA ASN A 36 -0.63 7.45 7.06
C ASN A 36 -0.93 8.15 8.37
N ASN A 37 -2.21 8.16 8.72
CA ASN A 37 -2.67 8.73 9.98
C ASN A 37 -3.37 7.63 10.80
N GLY A 38 -2.58 6.65 11.23
CA GLY A 38 -3.09 5.50 11.97
C GLY A 38 -3.55 4.37 11.07
N ILE A 39 -3.97 3.27 11.67
CA ILE A 39 -4.35 2.05 10.94
C ILE A 39 -5.82 2.08 10.51
N GLY A 40 -6.62 2.88 11.19
CA GLY A 40 -8.03 3.02 10.84
C GLY A 40 -8.86 1.75 11.05
N ALA A 41 -9.83 1.55 10.17
CA ALA A 41 -10.78 0.45 10.31
C ALA A 41 -10.14 -0.92 10.08
N LEU A 42 -9.06 -1.00 9.31
CA LEU A 42 -8.43 -2.28 9.01
C LEU A 42 -7.86 -2.94 10.27
N GLU A 43 -7.34 -2.16 11.19
CA GLU A 43 -6.80 -2.69 12.44
C GLU A 43 -7.83 -3.45 13.25
N LYS A 44 -9.10 -3.06 13.14
CA LYS A 44 -10.18 -3.67 13.90
C LYS A 44 -10.62 -5.00 13.33
N ALA A 45 -10.22 -5.34 12.14
CA ALA A 45 -10.60 -6.61 11.52
C ALA A 45 -9.71 -7.72 12.08
N GLU A 46 -10.31 -8.64 12.83
CA GLU A 46 -9.57 -9.75 13.44
C GLU A 46 -9.27 -10.86 12.44
N LYS A 47 -10.15 -11.01 11.45
CA LYS A 47 -10.03 -12.09 10.47
C LYS A 47 -10.51 -11.60 9.11
N ILE A 48 -9.62 -11.61 8.15
CA ILE A 48 -9.93 -11.25 6.77
C ILE A 48 -9.74 -12.50 5.92
N GLU A 49 -10.81 -12.96 5.28
CA GLU A 49 -10.76 -14.18 4.47
C GLU A 49 -11.34 -13.99 3.07
N ASN A 50 -11.86 -12.82 2.79
CA ASN A 50 -12.46 -12.52 1.49
C ASN A 50 -11.64 -11.53 0.65
N TYR A 51 -10.36 -11.41 0.95
CA TYR A 51 -9.46 -10.56 0.17
C TYR A 51 -8.76 -11.41 -0.89
N TYR A 52 -8.89 -11.02 -2.12
CA TYR A 52 -8.27 -11.74 -3.22
C TYR A 52 -6.76 -11.87 -3.03
N GLY A 53 -6.26 -13.07 -3.22
CA GLY A 53 -4.84 -13.34 -3.09
C GLY A 53 -4.42 -13.88 -1.73
N MET A 54 -5.36 -13.99 -0.78
CA MET A 54 -5.07 -14.54 0.53
C MET A 54 -5.50 -16.01 0.59
N GLU A 55 -4.52 -16.89 0.65
CA GLU A 55 -4.78 -18.33 0.77
C GLU A 55 -5.37 -18.68 2.13
N HIS A 56 -4.90 -18.00 3.17
CA HIS A 56 -5.37 -18.21 4.53
C HIS A 56 -5.90 -16.91 5.11
N PRO A 57 -6.86 -16.97 6.03
CA PRO A 57 -7.33 -15.77 6.70
C PRO A 57 -6.17 -15.06 7.43
N VAL A 58 -6.18 -13.74 7.40
CA VAL A 58 -5.19 -12.92 8.11
C VAL A 58 -5.91 -11.85 8.92
N SER A 59 -5.24 -11.32 9.94
CA SER A 59 -5.78 -10.19 10.67
C SER A 59 -5.59 -8.91 9.87
N GLY A 60 -6.38 -7.88 10.19
CA GLY A 60 -6.20 -6.58 9.56
C GLY A 60 -4.81 -6.01 9.81
N LYS A 61 -4.27 -6.24 11.00
CA LYS A 61 -2.91 -5.79 11.34
C LYS A 61 -1.86 -6.46 10.46
N GLU A 62 -1.97 -7.77 10.26
CA GLU A 62 -1.04 -8.48 9.39
C GLU A 62 -1.12 -7.99 7.95
N LEU A 63 -2.34 -7.80 7.44
CA LEU A 63 -2.52 -7.29 6.09
C LEU A 63 -1.93 -5.90 5.93
N PHE A 64 -2.14 -5.04 6.93
CA PHE A 64 -1.59 -3.70 6.94
C PHE A 64 -0.06 -3.73 6.90
N GLU A 65 0.56 -4.52 7.77
CA GLU A 65 2.01 -4.63 7.85
C GLU A 65 2.61 -5.19 6.56
N THR A 66 1.96 -6.20 5.99
CA THR A 66 2.39 -6.80 4.72
C THR A 66 2.32 -5.76 3.60
N GLY A 67 1.24 -5.00 3.55
CA GLY A 67 1.08 -3.95 2.54
C GLY A 67 2.16 -2.88 2.65
N LEU A 68 2.47 -2.44 3.87
CA LEU A 68 3.54 -1.46 4.08
C LEU A 68 4.89 -1.99 3.63
N ALA A 69 5.20 -3.24 3.97
CA ALA A 69 6.46 -3.86 3.57
C ALA A 69 6.56 -3.98 2.05
N GLN A 70 5.47 -4.36 1.41
CA GLN A 70 5.41 -4.49 -0.03
C GLN A 70 5.63 -3.14 -0.72
N ALA A 71 5.00 -2.10 -0.21
CA ALA A 71 5.16 -0.75 -0.74
C ALA A 71 6.61 -0.26 -0.60
N LYS A 72 7.21 -0.48 0.56
CA LYS A 72 8.60 -0.09 0.79
C LYS A 72 9.57 -0.81 -0.15
N ALA A 73 9.31 -2.09 -0.42
CA ALA A 73 10.14 -2.87 -1.33
C ALA A 73 10.12 -2.31 -2.76
N LEU A 74 9.05 -1.62 -3.15
CA LEU A 74 8.93 -0.98 -4.46
C LEU A 74 9.35 0.49 -4.43
N GLY A 75 9.88 0.98 -3.34
CA GLY A 75 10.37 2.34 -3.25
C GLY A 75 9.34 3.40 -2.89
N VAL A 76 8.17 3.01 -2.40
CA VAL A 76 7.15 3.96 -1.95
C VAL A 76 7.62 4.65 -0.67
N ARG A 77 7.42 5.95 -0.63
CA ARG A 77 7.78 6.76 0.53
C ARG A 77 6.64 6.93 1.51
#